data_472dfa237be55144c1465ef804834234
#
_entry.id   472dfa237be55144c1465ef804834234
#
_cell.length_a   1.000
_cell.length_b   1.000
_cell.length_c   1.000
_cell.angle_alpha   90.00
_cell.angle_beta   90.00
_cell.angle_gamma   90.00
#
_symmetry.space_group_name_H-M   'P 1'
#
loop_
_entity.id
_entity.type
_entity.pdbx_description
1 polymer ?
#
loop_
_entity_poly.entity_id
_entity_poly.type
_entity_poly.pdbx_seq_one_letter_code
_entity_poly.pdbx_strand_id
1 'polypeptide(L)'
;MNYDYYWNDIPGEGKCRNNLIYTSLMREDRQLFCQWFYNDAVYHKGQNEVLDPTLMTEKWNREVKYSQLMAEEYPQHVPNIFKVDAQEQKLYLSVDGIDFWNRANCTVANYDSVLPDWREQMLEILQAYKDVGLYKYSLHPSSYFIVDGKLKSFNHFFCYHKTEGPISIADHASHIYSTRQDIMRTQIETMGISWDEPESLNTLQHLCFESFRKNYTDDFIDAAKQIYNKGTNNC
;
A
#
# COMPACT_ATOMS: atom_id res chain seq x y z
N MET A 1 -15.22 14.05 -20.78
CA MET A 1 -16.38 14.07 -19.86
C MET A 1 -16.03 15.03 -18.74
N ASN A 2 -16.84 16.07 -18.52
CA ASN A 2 -16.70 16.89 -17.31
C ASN A 2 -17.37 16.13 -16.18
N TYR A 3 -16.60 15.76 -15.18
CA TYR A 3 -17.10 15.14 -13.99
C TYR A 3 -17.13 16.18 -12.89
N ASP A 4 -18.32 16.54 -12.44
CA ASP A 4 -18.48 17.36 -11.25
C ASP A 4 -18.26 16.46 -10.04
N TYR A 5 -17.18 16.70 -9.29
CA TYR A 5 -16.87 16.00 -8.05
C TYR A 5 -17.35 16.84 -6.88
N TYR A 6 -18.10 16.24 -5.99
CA TYR A 6 -18.43 16.81 -4.70
C TYR A 6 -17.45 16.27 -3.67
N TRP A 7 -16.75 17.15 -2.99
CA TRP A 7 -15.88 16.78 -1.88
C TRP A 7 -16.74 16.52 -0.65
N ASN A 8 -16.65 15.32 -0.08
CA ASN A 8 -17.28 15.02 1.20
C ASN A 8 -16.48 15.53 2.37
N ASP A 9 -15.17 15.71 2.17
CA ASP A 9 -14.25 16.22 3.17
C ASP A 9 -13.67 17.55 2.71
N ILE A 10 -13.52 18.49 3.64
CA ILE A 10 -12.89 19.78 3.38
C ILE A 10 -11.42 19.50 2.98
N PRO A 11 -10.89 20.16 1.93
CA PRO A 11 -9.48 20.07 1.62
C PRO A 11 -8.65 20.39 2.88
N GLY A 12 -7.86 19.44 3.34
CA GLY A 12 -7.11 19.56 4.59
C GLY A 12 -7.59 18.68 5.74
N GLU A 13 -8.77 18.11 5.67
CA GLU A 13 -9.26 17.11 6.62
C GLU A 13 -9.04 15.67 6.13
N GLY A 14 -8.63 15.49 4.89
CA GLY A 14 -8.26 14.18 4.37
C GLY A 14 -7.11 13.54 5.15
N LYS A 15 -7.05 12.23 5.21
CA LYS A 15 -5.94 11.50 5.84
C LYS A 15 -4.65 11.85 5.09
N CYS A 16 -3.74 12.57 5.73
CA CYS A 16 -2.44 12.89 5.19
C CYS A 16 -1.40 11.91 5.71
N ARG A 17 -0.62 11.33 4.81
CA ARG A 17 0.47 10.41 5.15
C ARG A 17 1.66 10.69 4.23
N ASN A 18 2.81 11.13 4.79
CA ASN A 18 4.01 11.41 3.99
C ASN A 18 3.73 12.17 2.69
N ASN A 19 3.09 13.34 2.78
CA ASN A 19 2.67 14.16 1.65
C ASN A 19 1.68 13.50 0.68
N LEU A 20 1.09 12.39 1.06
CA LEU A 20 0.01 11.76 0.34
C LEU A 20 -1.31 12.11 1.01
N ILE A 21 -2.20 12.75 0.28
CA ILE A 21 -3.54 13.08 0.74
C ILE A 21 -4.52 12.06 0.18
N TYR A 22 -5.33 11.50 1.07
CA TYR A 22 -6.47 10.67 0.70
C TYR A 22 -7.74 11.44 0.96
N THR A 23 -8.62 11.45 0.00
CA THR A 23 -9.93 12.04 0.17
C THR A 23 -10.98 11.21 -0.55
N SER A 24 -12.17 11.15 0.03
CA SER A 24 -13.32 10.55 -0.62
C SER A 24 -14.09 11.65 -1.34
N LEU A 25 -14.47 11.35 -2.58
CA LEU A 25 -15.30 12.21 -3.41
C LEU A 25 -16.61 11.49 -3.67
N MET A 26 -17.71 12.23 -3.65
CA MET A 26 -19.00 11.71 -4.09
C MET A 26 -19.34 12.28 -5.45
N ARG A 27 -19.81 11.43 -6.33
CA ARG A 27 -20.40 11.82 -7.59
C ARG A 27 -21.71 11.08 -7.78
N GLU A 28 -22.80 11.81 -7.82
CA GLU A 28 -24.13 11.23 -7.87
C GLU A 28 -24.30 10.22 -6.71
N ASP A 29 -24.37 8.93 -7.04
CA ASP A 29 -24.51 7.82 -6.10
C ASP A 29 -23.23 7.01 -5.90
N ARG A 30 -22.10 7.45 -6.47
CA ARG A 30 -20.83 6.70 -6.43
C ARG A 30 -19.77 7.39 -5.59
N GLN A 31 -19.17 6.63 -4.71
CA GLN A 31 -18.00 7.05 -3.99
C GLN A 31 -16.75 6.82 -4.83
N LEU A 32 -15.96 7.87 -4.99
CA LEU A 32 -14.63 7.81 -5.56
C LEU A 32 -13.61 8.06 -4.46
N PHE A 33 -12.47 7.41 -4.58
CA PHE A 33 -11.34 7.62 -3.70
C PHE A 33 -10.23 8.31 -4.48
N CYS A 34 -9.74 9.43 -3.96
CA CYS A 34 -8.65 10.17 -4.56
C CYS A 34 -7.38 10.02 -3.72
N GLN A 35 -6.32 9.52 -4.36
CA GLN A 35 -4.96 9.59 -3.82
C GLN A 35 -4.25 10.77 -4.46
N TRP A 36 -3.82 11.71 -3.65
CA TRP A 36 -3.09 12.90 -4.10
C TRP A 36 -1.66 12.86 -3.57
N PHE A 37 -0.70 12.73 -4.48
CA PHE A 37 0.74 12.72 -4.20
C PHE A 37 1.23 14.17 -4.18
N TYR A 38 1.16 14.77 -3.01
CA TYR A 38 1.34 16.19 -2.81
C TYR A 38 2.82 16.54 -2.67
N ASN A 39 3.34 17.41 -3.54
CA ASN A 39 4.75 17.77 -3.56
C ASN A 39 5.11 18.94 -2.63
N ASP A 40 4.14 19.67 -2.10
CA ASP A 40 4.41 20.80 -1.20
C ASP A 40 4.66 20.35 0.23
N ALA A 41 5.79 20.77 0.77
CA ALA A 41 6.25 20.48 2.13
C ALA A 41 5.33 21.01 3.26
N VAL A 42 4.28 21.72 2.91
CA VAL A 42 3.49 22.54 3.86
C VAL A 42 2.42 21.73 4.60
N TYR A 43 2.14 20.48 4.18
CA TYR A 43 0.91 19.82 4.58
C TYR A 43 1.08 18.70 5.61
N HIS A 44 1.89 18.90 6.63
CA HIS A 44 1.82 18.06 7.82
C HIS A 44 1.33 18.90 9.00
N LYS A 45 0.10 18.68 9.44
CA LYS A 45 -0.40 19.19 10.70
C LYS A 45 0.59 18.79 11.82
N GLY A 46 1.58 19.64 12.09
CA GLY A 46 2.51 19.48 13.21
C GLY A 46 3.85 18.78 12.94
N GLN A 47 4.20 18.49 11.71
CA GLN A 47 5.53 17.95 11.37
C GLN A 47 6.19 18.84 10.32
N ASN A 48 7.32 19.44 10.69
CA ASN A 48 8.17 20.24 9.80
C ASN A 48 9.10 19.37 8.93
N GLU A 49 8.62 18.27 8.42
CA GLU A 49 9.40 17.43 7.52
C GLU A 49 9.31 17.99 6.11
N VAL A 50 10.41 18.56 5.64
CA VAL A 50 10.62 18.87 4.22
C VAL A 50 10.90 17.54 3.52
N LEU A 51 9.89 16.96 2.87
CA LEU A 51 10.10 15.79 2.04
C LEU A 51 10.69 16.22 0.69
N ASP A 52 11.62 15.39 0.19
CA ASP A 52 12.18 15.57 -1.14
C ASP A 52 11.06 15.43 -2.19
N PRO A 53 10.79 16.46 -3.02
CA PRO A 53 9.81 16.38 -4.10
C PRO A 53 10.07 15.21 -5.07
N THR A 54 11.32 14.82 -5.24
CA THR A 54 11.73 13.69 -6.08
C THR A 54 11.11 12.39 -5.55
N LEU A 55 11.12 12.20 -4.24
CA LEU A 55 10.53 11.03 -3.60
C LEU A 55 9.02 10.93 -3.84
N MET A 56 8.30 12.04 -3.84
CA MET A 56 6.86 12.03 -4.13
C MET A 56 6.58 11.70 -5.59
N THR A 57 7.41 12.19 -6.50
CA THR A 57 7.33 11.83 -7.91
C THR A 57 7.62 10.35 -8.13
N GLU A 58 8.59 9.78 -7.43
CA GLU A 58 8.88 8.34 -7.49
C GLU A 58 7.71 7.51 -6.96
N LYS A 59 7.13 7.90 -5.83
CA LYS A 59 5.92 7.24 -5.28
C LYS A 59 4.75 7.31 -6.26
N TRP A 60 4.53 8.46 -6.86
CA TRP A 60 3.51 8.64 -7.89
C TRP A 60 3.73 7.70 -9.08
N ASN A 61 4.95 7.68 -9.62
CA ASN A 61 5.28 6.82 -10.75
C ASN A 61 5.09 5.34 -10.43
N ARG A 62 5.48 4.90 -9.24
CA ARG A 62 5.24 3.52 -8.77
C ARG A 62 3.76 3.22 -8.64
N GLU A 63 3.00 4.10 -7.99
CA GLU A 63 1.56 3.90 -7.79
C GLU A 63 0.86 3.73 -9.13
N VAL A 64 1.07 4.64 -10.08
CA VAL A 64 0.43 4.57 -11.40
C VAL A 64 0.85 3.31 -12.16
N LYS A 65 2.16 3.07 -12.26
CA LYS A 65 2.71 1.94 -13.01
C LYS A 65 2.16 0.60 -12.51
N TYR A 66 2.20 0.39 -11.20
CA TYR A 66 1.84 -0.90 -10.63
C TYR A 66 0.33 -1.06 -10.42
N SER A 67 -0.41 0.05 -10.21
CA SER A 67 -1.86 0.01 -10.25
C SER A 67 -2.38 -0.40 -11.62
N GLN A 68 -1.80 0.15 -12.68
CA GLN A 68 -2.17 -0.20 -14.06
C GLN A 68 -1.83 -1.66 -14.38
N LEU A 69 -0.63 -2.12 -14.02
CA LEU A 69 -0.23 -3.52 -14.19
C LEU A 69 -1.20 -4.47 -13.48
N MET A 70 -1.52 -4.20 -12.23
CA MET A 70 -2.45 -5.04 -11.48
C MET A 70 -3.88 -4.96 -12.02
N ALA A 71 -4.32 -3.80 -12.50
CA ALA A 71 -5.64 -3.64 -13.10
C ALA A 71 -5.78 -4.37 -14.45
N GLU A 72 -4.69 -4.53 -15.20
CA GLU A 72 -4.64 -5.28 -16.44
C GLU A 72 -4.66 -6.79 -16.19
N GLU A 73 -3.81 -7.29 -15.28
CA GLU A 73 -3.60 -8.70 -15.06
C GLU A 73 -4.59 -9.31 -14.03
N TYR A 74 -4.94 -8.55 -13.00
CA TYR A 74 -5.77 -9.02 -11.87
C TYR A 74 -6.81 -7.97 -11.43
N PRO A 75 -7.72 -7.56 -12.33
CA PRO A 75 -8.70 -6.50 -12.05
C PRO A 75 -9.61 -6.79 -10.85
N GLN A 76 -9.80 -8.09 -10.51
CA GLN A 76 -10.61 -8.49 -9.38
C GLN A 76 -9.96 -8.14 -8.03
N HIS A 77 -8.65 -7.91 -7.98
CA HIS A 77 -7.89 -7.67 -6.74
C HIS A 77 -7.56 -6.21 -6.48
N VAL A 78 -7.90 -5.31 -7.40
CA VAL A 78 -7.60 -3.88 -7.27
C VAL A 78 -8.83 -3.03 -7.59
N PRO A 79 -8.90 -1.79 -7.05
CA PRO A 79 -9.93 -0.85 -7.46
C PRO A 79 -9.80 -0.48 -8.94
N ASN A 80 -10.92 -0.17 -9.58
CA ASN A 80 -10.89 0.36 -10.94
C ASN A 80 -10.22 1.74 -10.94
N ILE A 81 -9.27 1.94 -11.85
CA ILE A 81 -8.66 3.25 -12.09
C ILE A 81 -9.64 4.05 -12.95
N PHE A 82 -10.18 5.10 -12.37
CA PHE A 82 -11.14 5.96 -13.04
C PHE A 82 -10.48 7.10 -13.82
N LYS A 83 -9.47 7.74 -13.22
CA LYS A 83 -8.70 8.82 -13.81
C LYS A 83 -7.29 8.84 -13.26
N VAL A 84 -6.33 9.09 -14.14
CA VAL A 84 -4.95 9.43 -13.79
C VAL A 84 -4.73 10.89 -14.18
N ASP A 85 -4.44 11.74 -13.22
CA ASP A 85 -4.10 13.14 -13.44
C ASP A 85 -2.60 13.33 -13.16
N ALA A 86 -1.81 13.23 -14.24
CA ALA A 86 -0.36 13.30 -14.12
C ALA A 86 0.14 14.72 -13.78
N GLN A 87 -0.59 15.75 -14.16
CA GLN A 87 -0.22 17.13 -13.87
C GLN A 87 -0.35 17.42 -12.37
N GLU A 88 -1.43 16.96 -11.77
CA GLU A 88 -1.72 17.16 -10.35
C GLU A 88 -1.23 15.99 -9.49
N GLN A 89 -0.65 14.95 -10.08
CA GLN A 89 -0.25 13.70 -9.42
C GLN A 89 -1.40 13.10 -8.58
N LYS A 90 -2.59 13.02 -9.17
CA LYS A 90 -3.80 12.48 -8.54
C LYS A 90 -4.25 11.20 -9.22
N LEU A 91 -4.55 10.19 -8.43
CA LEU A 91 -5.13 8.93 -8.88
C LEU A 91 -6.55 8.80 -8.32
N TYR A 92 -7.52 8.68 -9.20
CA TYR A 92 -8.91 8.49 -8.84
C TYR A 92 -9.30 7.04 -9.02
N LEU A 93 -9.72 6.43 -7.92
CA LEU A 93 -10.12 5.03 -7.86
C LEU A 93 -11.63 4.94 -7.64
N SER A 94 -12.29 4.09 -8.41
CA SER A 94 -13.69 3.76 -8.16
C SER A 94 -13.76 2.75 -7.02
N VAL A 95 -14.19 3.20 -5.86
CA VAL A 95 -14.32 2.37 -4.67
C VAL A 95 -15.74 2.53 -4.16
N ASP A 96 -16.64 1.68 -4.63
CA ASP A 96 -17.99 1.55 -4.06
C ASP A 96 -17.92 0.68 -2.79
N GLY A 97 -16.89 0.89 -1.96
CA GLY A 97 -16.52 0.00 -0.89
C GLY A 97 -16.19 0.70 0.43
N ILE A 98 -15.81 -0.12 1.38
CA ILE A 98 -15.55 0.26 2.77
C ILE A 98 -14.07 0.06 3.05
N ASP A 99 -13.43 1.07 3.67
CA ASP A 99 -12.07 0.96 4.18
C ASP A 99 -11.99 -0.18 5.20
N PHE A 100 -11.22 -1.21 4.86
CA PHE A 100 -11.06 -2.40 5.69
C PHE A 100 -10.52 -2.05 7.08
N TRP A 101 -9.59 -1.12 7.18
CA TRP A 101 -9.04 -0.70 8.46
C TRP A 101 -10.07 -0.01 9.36
N ASN A 102 -10.81 0.95 8.83
CA ASN A 102 -11.82 1.66 9.61
C ASN A 102 -12.92 0.72 10.10
N ARG A 103 -13.25 -0.27 9.28
CA ARG A 103 -14.28 -1.25 9.61
C ARG A 103 -13.82 -2.25 10.67
N ALA A 104 -12.58 -2.70 10.56
CA ALA A 104 -12.03 -3.75 11.40
C ALA A 104 -11.44 -3.26 12.74
N ASN A 105 -11.35 -1.96 12.98
CA ASN A 105 -10.67 -1.37 14.16
C ASN A 105 -9.30 -2.01 14.47
N CYS A 106 -8.60 -2.48 13.45
CA CYS A 106 -7.24 -3.00 13.50
C CYS A 106 -7.01 -4.20 14.44
N THR A 107 -8.02 -5.01 14.72
CA THR A 107 -7.86 -6.25 15.49
C THR A 107 -8.29 -7.47 14.67
N VAL A 108 -7.61 -8.60 14.85
CA VAL A 108 -7.89 -9.84 14.11
C VAL A 108 -9.33 -10.32 14.32
N ALA A 109 -9.82 -10.25 15.56
CA ALA A 109 -11.21 -10.63 15.86
C ALA A 109 -12.22 -9.78 15.08
N ASN A 110 -11.91 -8.49 14.85
CA ASN A 110 -12.77 -7.62 14.07
C ASN A 110 -12.64 -7.90 12.57
N TYR A 111 -11.44 -8.29 12.08
CA TYR A 111 -11.28 -8.71 10.69
C TYR A 111 -12.20 -9.89 10.38
N ASP A 112 -12.21 -10.93 11.21
CA ASP A 112 -13.05 -12.11 11.05
C ASP A 112 -14.54 -11.78 11.07
N SER A 113 -14.94 -10.78 11.84
CA SER A 113 -16.34 -10.34 11.90
C SER A 113 -16.78 -9.51 10.69
N VAL A 114 -15.83 -8.78 10.07
CA VAL A 114 -16.10 -7.91 8.92
C VAL A 114 -16.03 -8.68 7.61
N LEU A 115 -15.07 -9.57 7.48
CA LEU A 115 -14.84 -10.38 6.30
C LEU A 115 -14.25 -11.73 6.72
N PRO A 116 -15.06 -12.77 6.93
CA PRO A 116 -14.60 -14.05 7.49
C PRO A 116 -13.48 -14.74 6.70
N ASP A 117 -13.46 -14.55 5.38
CA ASP A 117 -12.48 -15.11 4.46
C ASP A 117 -11.36 -14.12 4.07
N TRP A 118 -11.09 -13.10 4.90
CA TRP A 118 -10.10 -12.08 4.59
C TRP A 118 -8.68 -12.66 4.43
N ARG A 119 -8.35 -13.74 5.15
CA ARG A 119 -7.03 -14.38 5.08
C ARG A 119 -6.78 -14.94 3.70
N GLU A 120 -7.72 -15.74 3.23
CA GLU A 120 -7.68 -16.38 1.93
C GLU A 120 -7.59 -15.32 0.83
N GLN A 121 -8.45 -14.31 0.88
CA GLN A 121 -8.47 -13.25 -0.11
C GLN A 121 -7.16 -12.44 -0.11
N MET A 122 -6.59 -12.16 1.05
CA MET A 122 -5.32 -11.43 1.14
C MET A 122 -4.16 -12.28 0.60
N LEU A 123 -4.14 -13.59 0.87
CA LEU A 123 -3.14 -14.50 0.30
C LEU A 123 -3.27 -14.61 -1.22
N GLU A 124 -4.48 -14.66 -1.75
CA GLU A 124 -4.74 -14.61 -3.21
C GLU A 124 -4.19 -13.32 -3.82
N ILE A 125 -4.43 -12.18 -3.19
CA ILE A 125 -3.89 -10.88 -3.62
C ILE A 125 -2.35 -10.91 -3.63
N LEU A 126 -1.72 -11.44 -2.58
CA LEU A 126 -0.25 -11.55 -2.52
C LEU A 126 0.29 -12.49 -3.59
N GLN A 127 -0.41 -13.58 -3.88
CA GLN A 127 -0.04 -14.47 -4.98
C GLN A 127 -0.13 -13.75 -6.33
N ALA A 128 -1.19 -12.98 -6.56
CA ALA A 128 -1.33 -12.18 -7.79
C ALA A 128 -0.19 -11.16 -7.95
N TYR A 129 0.23 -10.49 -6.88
CA TYR A 129 1.42 -9.62 -6.92
C TYR A 129 2.68 -10.40 -7.33
N LYS A 130 2.91 -11.56 -6.71
CA LYS A 130 4.06 -12.39 -7.05
C LYS A 130 4.04 -12.81 -8.52
N ASP A 131 2.88 -13.22 -9.03
CA ASP A 131 2.74 -13.74 -10.41
C ASP A 131 3.12 -12.67 -11.44
N VAL A 132 2.81 -11.41 -11.20
CA VAL A 132 3.27 -10.29 -12.03
C VAL A 132 4.69 -9.80 -11.69
N GLY A 133 5.37 -10.48 -10.78
CA GLY A 133 6.73 -10.12 -10.38
C GLY A 133 6.86 -8.94 -9.43
N LEU A 134 5.79 -8.59 -8.73
CA LEU A 134 5.78 -7.54 -7.73
C LEU A 134 6.00 -8.08 -6.31
N TYR A 135 6.70 -7.29 -5.52
CA TYR A 135 6.86 -7.46 -4.08
C TYR A 135 6.12 -6.36 -3.35
N LYS A 136 5.00 -6.72 -2.70
CA LYS A 136 4.21 -5.77 -1.90
C LYS A 136 4.68 -5.80 -0.45
N TYR A 137 5.24 -4.69 0.00
CA TYR A 137 5.86 -4.59 1.32
C TYR A 137 4.88 -4.24 2.44
N SER A 138 3.74 -3.63 2.13
CA SER A 138 2.77 -3.23 3.15
C SER A 138 1.59 -4.18 3.19
N LEU A 139 1.44 -4.87 4.33
CA LEU A 139 0.24 -5.63 4.70
C LEU A 139 -0.73 -4.79 5.56
N HIS A 140 -0.47 -3.49 5.74
CA HIS A 140 -1.31 -2.68 6.60
C HIS A 140 -2.77 -2.67 6.10
N PRO A 141 -3.75 -2.88 7.00
CA PRO A 141 -5.17 -2.97 6.60
C PRO A 141 -5.69 -1.73 5.86
N SER A 142 -5.06 -0.56 6.09
CA SER A 142 -5.40 0.67 5.35
C SER A 142 -4.99 0.66 3.87
N SER A 143 -4.39 -0.42 3.39
CA SER A 143 -4.09 -0.63 1.96
C SER A 143 -5.12 -1.51 1.27
N TYR A 144 -6.27 -1.73 1.90
CA TYR A 144 -7.32 -2.59 1.39
C TYR A 144 -8.70 -1.97 1.56
N PHE A 145 -9.54 -2.16 0.56
CA PHE A 145 -10.97 -1.88 0.59
C PHE A 145 -11.78 -3.17 0.49
N ILE A 146 -12.97 -3.17 1.09
CA ILE A 146 -13.97 -4.22 0.89
C ILE A 146 -15.00 -3.69 -0.09
N VAL A 147 -15.10 -4.33 -1.25
CA VAL A 147 -16.08 -4.02 -2.31
C VAL A 147 -16.88 -5.29 -2.57
N ASP A 148 -18.18 -5.27 -2.31
CA ASP A 148 -19.08 -6.42 -2.50
C ASP A 148 -18.55 -7.72 -1.87
N GLY A 149 -18.05 -7.62 -0.63
CA GLY A 149 -17.48 -8.75 0.09
C GLY A 149 -16.13 -9.25 -0.41
N LYS A 150 -15.45 -8.44 -1.24
CA LYS A 150 -14.12 -8.75 -1.77
C LYS A 150 -13.10 -7.70 -1.34
N LEU A 151 -11.92 -8.17 -0.91
CA LEU A 151 -10.78 -7.30 -0.68
C LEU A 151 -10.21 -6.81 -2.01
N LYS A 152 -9.94 -5.51 -2.04
CA LYS A 152 -9.19 -4.86 -3.12
C LYS A 152 -8.00 -4.12 -2.54
N SER A 153 -6.84 -4.37 -3.10
CA SER A 153 -5.57 -3.76 -2.66
C SER A 153 -5.27 -2.49 -3.43
N PHE A 154 -4.70 -1.52 -2.76
CA PHE A 154 -4.16 -0.29 -3.33
C PHE A 154 -2.87 0.12 -2.60
N ASN A 155 -2.36 1.34 -2.76
CA ASN A 155 -1.04 1.76 -2.25
C ASN A 155 0.10 0.97 -2.90
N HIS A 156 0.11 0.95 -4.22
CA HIS A 156 1.12 0.24 -5.00
C HIS A 156 2.49 0.89 -4.97
N PHE A 157 2.60 2.13 -4.48
CA PHE A 157 3.90 2.75 -4.22
C PHE A 157 4.73 2.01 -3.16
N PHE A 158 4.12 1.11 -2.40
CA PHE A 158 4.81 0.14 -1.54
C PHE A 158 5.18 -1.17 -2.26
N CYS A 159 5.19 -1.16 -3.58
CA CYS A 159 5.60 -2.32 -4.37
C CYS A 159 6.93 -2.04 -5.08
N TYR A 160 7.70 -3.11 -5.27
CA TYR A 160 8.88 -3.14 -6.12
C TYR A 160 8.74 -4.28 -7.12
N HIS A 161 9.30 -4.10 -8.30
CA HIS A 161 9.30 -5.16 -9.31
C HIS A 161 10.62 -5.95 -9.23
N LYS A 162 10.56 -7.26 -9.50
CA LYS A 162 11.73 -8.16 -9.48
C LYS A 162 12.92 -7.69 -10.31
N THR A 163 12.68 -6.85 -11.33
CA THR A 163 13.74 -6.30 -12.18
C THR A 163 14.45 -5.11 -11.55
N GLU A 164 13.97 -4.57 -10.44
CA GLU A 164 14.62 -3.45 -9.75
C GLU A 164 15.87 -3.90 -8.97
N GLY A 165 15.97 -5.22 -8.73
CA GLY A 165 17.13 -5.81 -8.07
C GLY A 165 17.17 -5.57 -6.56
N PRO A 166 18.32 -5.85 -5.93
CA PRO A 166 18.54 -5.57 -4.52
C PRO A 166 18.49 -4.05 -4.25
N ILE A 167 17.87 -3.68 -3.14
CA ILE A 167 17.81 -2.29 -2.67
C ILE A 167 18.21 -2.24 -1.21
N SER A 168 18.70 -1.11 -0.75
CA SER A 168 18.96 -0.92 0.67
C SER A 168 17.64 -0.77 1.46
N ILE A 169 17.68 -1.13 2.73
CA ILE A 169 16.54 -0.91 3.62
C ILE A 169 16.30 0.59 3.80
N ALA A 170 17.33 1.41 3.81
CA ALA A 170 17.24 2.85 3.89
C ALA A 170 16.49 3.43 2.68
N ASP A 171 16.82 2.99 1.47
CA ASP A 171 16.12 3.40 0.25
C ASP A 171 14.67 2.95 0.28
N HIS A 172 14.42 1.70 0.67
CA HIS A 172 13.05 1.21 0.82
C HIS A 172 12.28 2.00 1.88
N ALA A 173 12.89 2.26 3.03
CA ALA A 173 12.27 3.00 4.13
C ALA A 173 11.88 4.43 3.75
N SER A 174 12.57 5.05 2.80
CA SER A 174 12.21 6.38 2.29
C SER A 174 10.78 6.43 1.73
N HIS A 175 10.23 5.30 1.33
CA HIS A 175 8.86 5.18 0.82
C HIS A 175 7.81 4.88 1.90
N ILE A 176 8.22 4.67 3.16
CA ILE A 176 7.32 4.38 4.28
C ILE A 176 7.15 5.62 5.18
N TYR A 177 6.21 5.54 6.12
CA TYR A 177 5.99 6.60 7.11
C TYR A 177 7.15 6.70 8.09
N SER A 178 7.52 7.92 8.50
CA SER A 178 8.57 8.17 9.47
C SER A 178 8.46 7.28 10.72
N THR A 179 7.30 7.24 11.37
CA THR A 179 7.07 6.38 12.54
C THR A 179 7.27 4.89 12.26
N ARG A 180 6.98 4.45 11.03
CA ARG A 180 7.20 3.07 10.63
C ARG A 180 8.63 2.79 10.25
N GLN A 181 9.34 3.77 9.70
CA GLN A 181 10.78 3.68 9.48
C GLN A 181 11.49 3.39 10.78
N ASP A 182 11.18 4.11 11.86
CA ASP A 182 11.79 3.89 13.16
C ASP A 182 11.52 2.47 13.70
N ILE A 183 10.29 2.00 13.58
CA ILE A 183 9.93 0.65 13.99
C ILE A 183 10.68 -0.41 13.16
N MET A 184 10.69 -0.25 11.83
CA MET A 184 11.42 -1.15 10.94
C MET A 184 12.91 -1.14 11.24
N ARG A 185 13.50 0.05 11.38
CA ARG A 185 14.90 0.21 11.70
C ARG A 185 15.27 -0.56 12.94
N THR A 186 14.55 -0.34 14.03
CA THR A 186 14.78 -1.05 15.30
C THR A 186 14.67 -2.57 15.14
N GLN A 187 13.67 -3.05 14.40
CA GLN A 187 13.49 -4.49 14.19
C GLN A 187 14.62 -5.08 13.36
N ILE A 188 15.04 -4.43 12.30
CA ILE A 188 16.08 -4.90 11.39
C ILE A 188 17.44 -4.88 12.07
N GLU A 189 17.76 -3.82 12.80
CA GLU A 189 18.99 -3.71 13.59
C GLU A 189 19.04 -4.81 14.68
N THR A 190 17.90 -5.11 15.32
CA THR A 190 17.80 -6.21 16.29
C THR A 190 18.07 -7.57 15.66
N MET A 191 17.77 -7.74 14.38
CA MET A 191 18.07 -8.95 13.61
C MET A 191 19.53 -9.01 13.10
N GLY A 192 20.34 -8.00 13.38
CA GLY A 192 21.73 -7.91 12.94
C GLY A 192 21.92 -7.61 11.45
N ILE A 193 20.91 -7.04 10.81
CA ILE A 193 20.94 -6.69 9.39
C ILE A 193 21.40 -5.23 9.25
N SER A 194 22.28 -4.97 8.30
CA SER A 194 22.73 -3.61 8.00
C SER A 194 21.63 -2.79 7.33
N TRP A 195 21.44 -1.57 7.83
CA TRP A 195 20.44 -0.65 7.29
C TRP A 195 20.76 -0.18 5.86
N ASP A 196 22.03 0.00 5.56
CA ASP A 196 22.49 0.61 4.30
C ASP A 196 22.94 -0.41 3.25
N GLU A 197 23.08 -1.69 3.61
CA GLU A 197 23.50 -2.72 2.67
C GLU A 197 22.33 -3.15 1.76
N PRO A 198 22.58 -3.41 0.49
CA PRO A 198 21.58 -3.93 -0.43
C PRO A 198 21.12 -5.33 -0.03
N GLU A 199 19.81 -5.51 0.05
CA GLU A 199 19.16 -6.78 0.33
C GLU A 199 18.32 -7.25 -0.86
N SER A 200 18.11 -8.55 -0.95
CA SER A 200 17.18 -9.06 -1.96
C SER A 200 15.75 -8.58 -1.68
N LEU A 201 14.98 -8.34 -2.72
CA LEU A 201 13.59 -7.93 -2.58
C LEU A 201 12.78 -8.94 -1.74
N ASN A 202 13.10 -10.23 -1.87
CA ASN A 202 12.44 -11.27 -1.09
C ASN A 202 12.78 -11.16 0.41
N THR A 203 14.05 -10.96 0.74
CA THR A 203 14.49 -10.75 2.13
C THR A 203 13.80 -9.53 2.74
N LEU A 204 13.84 -8.39 2.04
CA LEU A 204 13.18 -7.16 2.48
C LEU A 204 11.69 -7.36 2.72
N GLN A 205 11.01 -8.07 1.82
CA GLN A 205 9.59 -8.35 1.99
C GLN A 205 9.30 -9.20 3.21
N HIS A 206 10.09 -10.24 3.45
CA HIS A 206 9.94 -11.07 4.65
C HIS A 206 10.12 -10.25 5.93
N LEU A 207 11.12 -9.38 5.99
CA LEU A 207 11.35 -8.48 7.10
C LEU A 207 10.18 -7.52 7.31
N CYS A 208 9.67 -6.95 6.22
CA CYS A 208 8.51 -6.08 6.28
C CYS A 208 7.27 -6.80 6.79
N PHE A 209 7.03 -8.05 6.37
CA PHE A 209 5.90 -8.84 6.85
C PHE A 209 5.99 -9.13 8.34
N GLU A 210 7.19 -9.43 8.86
CA GLU A 210 7.42 -9.57 10.30
C GLU A 210 6.98 -8.32 11.09
N SER A 211 7.15 -7.13 10.52
CA SER A 211 6.72 -5.88 11.16
C SER A 211 5.20 -5.78 11.38
N PHE A 212 4.42 -6.61 10.69
CA PHE A 212 2.97 -6.69 10.82
C PHE A 212 2.48 -7.83 11.71
N ARG A 213 3.38 -8.66 12.24
CA ARG A 213 3.02 -9.82 13.09
C ARG A 213 2.07 -9.45 14.23
N LYS A 214 2.26 -8.28 14.83
CA LYS A 214 1.36 -7.76 15.87
C LYS A 214 -0.05 -7.39 15.42
N ASN A 215 -0.25 -7.24 14.10
CA ASN A 215 -1.53 -6.84 13.52
C ASN A 215 -2.33 -8.05 13.01
N TYR A 216 -1.68 -9.22 12.90
CA TYR A 216 -2.23 -10.44 12.33
C TYR A 216 -1.87 -11.64 13.19
N THR A 217 -2.30 -12.83 12.78
CA THR A 217 -1.90 -14.09 13.40
C THR A 217 -0.56 -14.58 12.84
N ASP A 218 0.19 -15.36 13.62
CA ASP A 218 1.48 -15.88 13.21
C ASP A 218 1.38 -16.78 11.99
N ASP A 219 0.37 -17.66 11.95
CA ASP A 219 0.08 -18.55 10.83
C ASP A 219 -0.20 -17.79 9.54
N PHE A 220 -0.89 -16.65 9.60
CA PHE A 220 -1.12 -15.80 8.42
C PHE A 220 0.20 -15.19 7.91
N ILE A 221 1.01 -14.63 8.80
CA ILE A 221 2.30 -14.03 8.41
C ILE A 221 3.21 -15.10 7.79
N ASP A 222 3.26 -16.29 8.36
CA ASP A 222 4.07 -17.38 7.85
C ASP A 222 3.57 -17.88 6.48
N ALA A 223 2.25 -17.95 6.29
CA ALA A 223 1.66 -18.28 4.98
C ALA A 223 1.97 -17.21 3.93
N ALA A 224 1.87 -15.92 4.28
CA ALA A 224 2.20 -14.81 3.39
C ALA A 224 3.68 -14.86 2.95
N LYS A 225 4.60 -15.15 3.86
CA LYS A 225 6.03 -15.34 3.53
C LYS A 225 6.26 -16.53 2.62
N GLN A 226 5.54 -17.64 2.83
CA GLN A 226 5.68 -18.84 1.98
C GLN A 226 5.29 -18.61 0.53
N ILE A 227 4.38 -17.68 0.22
CA ILE A 227 4.02 -17.34 -1.16
C ILE A 227 5.27 -16.97 -1.95
N TYR A 228 6.16 -16.16 -1.39
CA TYR A 228 7.37 -15.68 -2.05
C TYR A 228 8.52 -16.69 -2.03
N ASN A 229 8.51 -17.65 -1.09
CA ASN A 229 9.49 -18.72 -1.03
C ASN A 229 9.25 -19.83 -2.06
N LYS A 230 7.99 -20.04 -2.49
CA LYS A 230 7.67 -21.05 -3.49
C LYS A 230 8.22 -20.63 -4.86
N GLY A 231 9.26 -21.28 -5.33
CA GLY A 231 9.87 -21.06 -6.64
C GLY A 231 11.34 -20.68 -6.64
N THR A 232 11.96 -20.48 -5.47
CA THR A 232 13.41 -20.24 -5.36
C THR A 232 14.23 -21.53 -5.32
N ASN A 233 13.58 -22.71 -5.30
CA ASN A 233 14.26 -24.02 -5.20
C ASN A 233 14.51 -24.67 -6.56
N ASN A 234 14.44 -23.96 -7.67
CA ASN A 234 14.80 -24.46 -8.99
C ASN A 234 15.88 -23.55 -9.63
N CYS A 235 17.09 -23.57 -9.06
CA CYS A 235 18.34 -23.25 -9.76
C CYS A 235 19.43 -24.16 -9.22
#